data_b42a5f1899af3fb518ec8a5cceed197b
#
_entry.id   b42a5f1899af3fb518ec8a5cceed197b
#
_cell.length_a   1.000
_cell.length_b   1.000
_cell.length_c   1.000
_cell.angle_alpha   90.00
_cell.angle_beta   90.00
_cell.angle_gamma   90.00
#
_symmetry.space_group_name_H-M   'P 1'
#
loop_
_entity.id
_entity.type
_entity.pdbx_description
1 polymer ?
#
loop_
_entity_poly.entity_id
_entity_poly.type
_entity_poly.pdbx_seq_one_letter_code
_entity_poly.pdbx_strand_id
1 'polypeptide(L)'
;FTKLLDKGLVYKKNAVVNWDPVDQTVLANEQVIDGRGWRSGAVVERKEIPQWFLKITDYADQLLEDLDQLDGWPEQVRTMQRNWIGRSQGVELSFEGEGHGALDVFTTRPDTLMGVTYVAVAPQHPLALKAAETNPAMAEFIDSCKNMKVAEADMATMEKLGFDTGYTATHPLTGKSVPVWTANFVLMDYGSGAVMSVPGHDQRDWEFATKYGLDITQVVRPADDSVKVDITEAAYTAKGLLVNSGVFDDMDFQLAFDAISAELENQGKGKTTTNYRLRDWGVSRQRYWGAPIPVINCDSCGAVPVPEDQLPVVLPTEVEFDGSGSPLKKMDSFINTSCPKCNDPAKRETDTFDTFMESSWDYARFAC
;
A
#
# COMPACT_ATOMS: atom_id res chain seq x y z
N PHE A 1 4.82 24.53 -3.85
CA PHE A 1 5.20 23.29 -4.53
C PHE A 1 6.67 23.32 -4.95
N THR A 2 7.15 24.34 -5.70
CA THR A 2 8.54 24.45 -6.17
C THR A 2 9.53 24.39 -5.01
N LYS A 3 9.30 25.10 -3.92
CA LYS A 3 10.14 25.05 -2.69
C LYS A 3 10.15 23.67 -2.01
N LEU A 4 9.06 22.91 -2.10
CA LEU A 4 8.99 21.52 -1.61
C LEU A 4 9.75 20.57 -2.55
N LEU A 5 9.68 20.82 -3.86
CA LEU A 5 10.46 20.07 -4.86
C LEU A 5 11.96 20.24 -4.64
N ASP A 6 12.42 21.48 -4.41
CA ASP A 6 13.83 21.79 -4.11
C ASP A 6 14.33 21.13 -2.82
N LYS A 7 13.44 20.93 -1.85
CA LYS A 7 13.73 20.21 -0.59
C LYS A 7 13.66 18.70 -0.72
N GLY A 8 13.32 18.15 -1.90
CA GLY A 8 13.17 16.71 -2.14
C GLY A 8 11.91 16.10 -1.51
N LEU A 9 10.93 16.93 -1.10
CA LEU A 9 9.65 16.51 -0.55
C LEU A 9 8.59 16.25 -1.63
N VAL A 10 8.95 16.45 -2.88
CA VAL A 10 8.12 16.16 -4.06
C VAL A 10 8.90 15.28 -5.01
N TYR A 11 8.24 14.28 -5.56
CA TYR A 11 8.86 13.37 -6.53
C TYR A 11 7.84 12.85 -7.53
N LYS A 12 8.34 12.33 -8.65
CA LYS A 12 7.51 11.71 -9.70
C LYS A 12 7.85 10.23 -9.81
N LYS A 13 6.84 9.37 -9.82
CA LYS A 13 6.99 7.93 -10.09
C LYS A 13 5.77 7.39 -10.83
N ASN A 14 5.93 6.23 -11.47
CA ASN A 14 4.81 5.44 -11.93
C ASN A 14 4.05 4.87 -10.73
N ALA A 15 2.74 4.96 -10.76
CA ALA A 15 1.88 4.42 -9.73
C ALA A 15 0.60 3.86 -10.36
N VAL A 16 0.08 2.80 -9.76
CA VAL A 16 -1.22 2.25 -10.10
C VAL A 16 -2.30 3.15 -9.48
N VAL A 17 -3.17 3.66 -10.31
CA VAL A 17 -4.21 4.63 -9.93
C VAL A 17 -5.59 4.16 -10.34
N ASN A 18 -6.63 4.75 -9.74
CA ASN A 18 -8.00 4.61 -10.22
C ASN A 18 -8.16 5.49 -11.46
N TRP A 19 -8.26 4.89 -12.61
CA TRP A 19 -8.39 5.57 -13.90
C TRP A 19 -9.83 5.54 -14.40
N ASP A 20 -10.35 6.71 -14.73
CA ASP A 20 -11.63 6.82 -15.44
C ASP A 20 -11.36 6.83 -16.95
N PRO A 21 -11.80 5.79 -17.71
CA PRO A 21 -11.51 5.70 -19.13
C PRO A 21 -12.32 6.68 -20.00
N VAL A 22 -13.44 7.19 -19.48
CA VAL A 22 -14.29 8.19 -20.18
C VAL A 22 -13.76 9.60 -19.93
N ASP A 23 -13.56 9.96 -18.66
CA ASP A 23 -13.01 11.27 -18.30
C ASP A 23 -11.49 11.36 -18.53
N GLN A 24 -10.82 10.24 -18.80
CA GLN A 24 -9.39 10.10 -19.02
C GLN A 24 -8.53 10.80 -17.95
N THR A 25 -8.89 10.61 -16.70
CA THR A 25 -8.19 11.18 -15.54
C THR A 25 -8.14 10.23 -14.38
N VAL A 26 -7.21 10.49 -13.46
CA VAL A 26 -7.13 9.81 -12.16
C VAL A 26 -8.27 10.28 -11.26
N LEU A 27 -8.87 9.33 -10.56
CA LEU A 27 -9.86 9.57 -9.50
C LEU A 27 -9.26 9.31 -8.12
N ALA A 28 -9.55 10.20 -7.18
CA ALA A 28 -9.35 9.92 -5.76
C ALA A 28 -10.29 8.77 -5.31
N ASN A 29 -9.95 8.10 -4.20
CA ASN A 29 -10.76 6.98 -3.71
C ASN A 29 -12.22 7.37 -3.45
N GLU A 30 -12.45 8.58 -2.94
CA GLU A 30 -13.77 9.15 -2.65
C GLU A 30 -14.59 9.42 -3.93
N GLN A 31 -13.94 9.46 -5.07
CA GLN A 31 -14.57 9.67 -6.39
C GLN A 31 -14.93 8.35 -7.09
N VAL A 32 -14.64 7.22 -6.45
CA VAL A 32 -15.01 5.89 -6.92
C VAL A 32 -16.18 5.36 -6.10
N ILE A 33 -17.35 5.29 -6.70
CA ILE A 33 -18.59 4.81 -6.07
C ILE A 33 -18.98 3.49 -6.72
N ASP A 34 -19.04 2.42 -5.94
CA ASP A 34 -19.35 1.07 -6.42
C ASP A 34 -18.50 0.62 -7.63
N GLY A 35 -17.21 0.96 -7.61
CA GLY A 35 -16.27 0.63 -8.70
C GLY A 35 -16.42 1.48 -9.96
N ARG A 36 -17.21 2.57 -9.88
CA ARG A 36 -17.48 3.48 -11.00
C ARG A 36 -17.05 4.90 -10.69
N GLY A 37 -16.66 5.62 -11.71
CA GLY A 37 -16.38 7.05 -11.62
C GLY A 37 -17.64 7.82 -11.22
N TRP A 38 -17.54 8.65 -10.19
CA TRP A 38 -18.66 9.40 -9.59
C TRP A 38 -19.38 10.32 -10.58
N ARG A 39 -18.69 10.77 -11.63
CA ARG A 39 -19.23 11.68 -12.66
C ARG A 39 -19.59 10.96 -13.95
N SER A 40 -18.68 10.17 -14.48
CA SER A 40 -18.86 9.45 -15.76
C SER A 40 -19.78 8.24 -15.65
N GLY A 41 -19.85 7.60 -14.46
CA GLY A 41 -20.48 6.29 -14.28
C GLY A 41 -19.72 5.14 -14.93
N ALA A 42 -18.58 5.39 -15.58
CA ALA A 42 -17.75 4.37 -16.18
C ALA A 42 -17.12 3.45 -15.12
N VAL A 43 -16.90 2.18 -15.47
CA VAL A 43 -16.13 1.27 -14.62
C VAL A 43 -14.69 1.79 -14.53
N VAL A 44 -14.20 1.94 -13.31
CA VAL A 44 -12.85 2.42 -13.03
C VAL A 44 -11.84 1.31 -13.34
N GLU A 45 -10.77 1.67 -14.03
CA GLU A 45 -9.65 0.78 -14.35
C GLU A 45 -8.47 1.01 -13.42
N ARG A 46 -7.72 -0.04 -13.12
CA ARG A 46 -6.41 0.09 -12.46
C ARG A 46 -5.36 0.30 -13.55
N LYS A 47 -4.75 1.50 -13.56
CA LYS A 47 -3.79 1.89 -14.60
C LYS A 47 -2.52 2.44 -13.99
N GLU A 48 -1.39 2.01 -14.49
CA GLU A 48 -0.09 2.53 -14.10
C GLU A 48 0.27 3.75 -14.96
N ILE A 49 0.43 4.90 -14.31
CA ILE A 49 0.82 6.16 -14.98
C ILE A 49 1.78 6.97 -14.11
N PRO A 50 2.60 7.86 -14.73
CA PRO A 50 3.44 8.79 -13.98
C PRO A 50 2.59 9.75 -13.14
N GLN A 51 2.95 9.92 -11.87
CA GLN A 51 2.25 10.77 -10.92
C GLN A 51 3.25 11.57 -10.07
N TRP A 52 2.91 12.81 -9.74
CA TRP A 52 3.61 13.61 -8.74
C TRP A 52 3.06 13.30 -7.35
N PHE A 53 3.98 13.18 -6.40
CA PHE A 53 3.67 12.87 -5.00
C PHE A 53 4.31 13.89 -4.05
N LEU A 54 3.59 14.23 -2.98
CA LEU A 54 4.12 14.89 -1.80
C LEU A 54 4.47 13.83 -0.76
N LYS A 55 5.70 13.87 -0.23
CA LYS A 55 6.20 12.95 0.81
C LYS A 55 5.62 13.28 2.19
N ILE A 56 4.32 13.15 2.35
CA ILE A 56 3.68 13.40 3.65
C ILE A 56 4.03 12.35 4.69
N THR A 57 4.47 11.16 4.25
CA THR A 57 4.90 10.08 5.14
C THR A 57 6.19 10.42 5.90
N ASP A 58 7.04 11.30 5.39
CA ASP A 58 8.25 11.77 6.08
C ASP A 58 7.91 12.53 7.39
N TYR A 59 6.66 12.99 7.54
CA TYR A 59 6.16 13.70 8.71
C TYR A 59 5.23 12.84 9.58
N ALA A 60 5.07 11.55 9.30
CA ALA A 60 4.08 10.71 9.96
C ALA A 60 4.25 10.63 11.48
N ASP A 61 5.49 10.46 11.97
CA ASP A 61 5.78 10.42 13.41
C ASP A 61 5.52 11.79 14.06
N GLN A 62 6.00 12.87 13.44
CA GLN A 62 5.78 14.22 13.95
C GLN A 62 4.27 14.54 14.01
N LEU A 63 3.51 14.16 12.98
CA LEU A 63 2.06 14.37 12.97
C LEU A 63 1.37 13.62 14.12
N LEU A 64 1.84 12.41 14.47
CA LEU A 64 1.30 11.65 15.62
C LEU A 64 1.63 12.32 16.95
N GLU A 65 2.88 12.78 17.11
CA GLU A 65 3.32 13.47 18.32
C GLU A 65 2.60 14.82 18.49
N ASP A 66 2.43 15.57 17.42
CA ASP A 66 1.74 16.86 17.43
C ASP A 66 0.24 16.74 17.75
N LEU A 67 -0.41 15.58 17.49
CA LEU A 67 -1.79 15.34 17.91
C LEU A 67 -1.99 15.45 19.42
N ASP A 68 -0.96 15.13 20.21
CA ASP A 68 -1.01 15.21 21.66
C ASP A 68 -0.97 16.66 22.16
N GLN A 69 -0.54 17.61 21.33
CA GLN A 69 -0.49 19.04 21.61
C GLN A 69 -1.78 19.78 21.20
N LEU A 70 -2.69 19.10 20.52
CA LEU A 70 -3.94 19.70 20.01
C LEU A 70 -5.08 19.59 21.04
N ASP A 71 -4.91 20.20 22.19
CA ASP A 71 -5.89 20.14 23.31
C ASP A 71 -7.28 20.68 22.95
N GLY A 72 -7.35 21.60 21.98
CA GLY A 72 -8.60 22.16 21.47
C GLY A 72 -9.38 21.23 20.52
N TRP A 73 -8.78 20.11 20.11
CA TRP A 73 -9.45 19.16 19.21
C TRP A 73 -10.25 18.12 20.00
N PRO A 74 -11.47 17.76 19.53
CA PRO A 74 -12.20 16.64 20.10
C PRO A 74 -11.40 15.34 20.05
N GLU A 75 -11.44 14.55 21.13
CA GLU A 75 -10.69 13.28 21.19
C GLU A 75 -11.04 12.32 20.04
N GLN A 76 -12.32 12.31 19.63
CA GLN A 76 -12.75 11.52 18.48
C GLN A 76 -11.98 11.87 17.20
N VAL A 77 -11.72 13.16 16.96
CA VAL A 77 -10.97 13.63 15.79
C VAL A 77 -9.51 13.22 15.89
N ARG A 78 -8.89 13.39 17.06
CA ARG A 78 -7.51 12.94 17.30
C ARG A 78 -7.36 11.43 17.07
N THR A 79 -8.31 10.64 17.57
CA THR A 79 -8.35 9.19 17.35
C THR A 79 -8.49 8.83 15.87
N MET A 80 -9.37 9.54 15.13
CA MET A 80 -9.50 9.33 13.68
C MET A 80 -8.18 9.64 12.94
N GLN A 81 -7.47 10.69 13.31
CA GLN A 81 -6.18 11.04 12.72
C GLN A 81 -5.10 10.01 13.05
N ARG A 82 -5.01 9.56 14.32
CA ARG A 82 -4.09 8.47 14.69
C ARG A 82 -4.35 7.20 13.87
N ASN A 83 -5.61 6.83 13.71
CA ASN A 83 -5.99 5.66 12.93
C ASN A 83 -5.71 5.84 11.43
N TRP A 84 -5.85 7.08 10.90
CA TRP A 84 -5.53 7.40 9.51
C TRP A 84 -4.02 7.32 9.24
N ILE A 85 -3.20 7.89 10.12
CA ILE A 85 -1.74 7.79 10.04
C ILE A 85 -1.32 6.32 10.22
N GLY A 86 -1.91 5.62 11.20
CA GLY A 86 -1.84 4.18 11.34
C GLY A 86 -0.42 3.66 11.48
N ARG A 87 0.33 4.17 12.47
CA ARG A 87 1.66 3.68 12.80
C ARG A 87 1.59 2.25 13.33
N SER A 88 2.31 1.35 12.72
CA SER A 88 2.45 -0.03 13.17
C SER A 88 3.93 -0.42 13.22
N GLN A 89 4.35 -0.95 14.37
CA GLN A 89 5.67 -1.55 14.54
C GLN A 89 5.57 -3.06 14.35
N GLY A 90 6.47 -3.62 13.59
CA GLY A 90 6.50 -5.03 13.29
C GLY A 90 7.88 -5.48 12.80
N VAL A 91 7.92 -6.64 12.20
CA VAL A 91 9.14 -7.23 11.64
C VAL A 91 8.92 -7.51 10.16
N GLU A 92 9.81 -7.01 9.33
CA GLU A 92 10.01 -7.54 7.98
C GLU A 92 10.91 -8.76 8.07
N LEU A 93 10.50 -9.84 7.44
CA LEU A 93 11.28 -11.10 7.43
C LEU A 93 11.10 -11.82 6.11
N SER A 94 12.06 -12.66 5.75
CA SER A 94 12.11 -13.34 4.46
C SER A 94 11.97 -14.85 4.63
N PHE A 95 11.06 -15.43 3.85
CA PHE A 95 10.95 -16.87 3.65
C PHE A 95 11.70 -17.24 2.37
N GLU A 96 12.80 -17.98 2.49
CA GLU A 96 13.56 -18.41 1.33
C GLU A 96 12.79 -19.38 0.46
N GLY A 97 12.67 -19.07 -0.83
CA GLY A 97 11.89 -19.87 -1.77
C GLY A 97 12.76 -20.83 -2.58
N GLU A 98 12.30 -22.06 -2.74
CA GLU A 98 12.94 -23.03 -3.62
C GLU A 98 12.61 -22.73 -5.10
N GLY A 99 13.58 -22.17 -5.83
CA GLY A 99 13.45 -21.90 -7.27
C GLY A 99 12.68 -20.64 -7.66
N HIS A 100 12.32 -19.78 -6.68
CA HIS A 100 11.58 -18.54 -6.97
C HIS A 100 12.07 -17.28 -6.19
N GLY A 101 13.17 -17.41 -5.44
CA GLY A 101 13.67 -16.31 -4.61
C GLY A 101 12.93 -16.17 -3.28
N ALA A 102 13.36 -15.24 -2.45
CA ALA A 102 12.76 -14.99 -1.15
C ALA A 102 11.38 -14.32 -1.26
N LEU A 103 10.49 -14.66 -0.34
CA LEU A 103 9.22 -13.98 -0.12
C LEU A 103 9.36 -13.14 1.14
N ASP A 104 9.41 -11.81 0.95
CA ASP A 104 9.45 -10.87 2.06
C ASP A 104 8.04 -10.65 2.60
N VAL A 105 7.87 -10.71 3.91
CA VAL A 105 6.60 -10.46 4.58
C VAL A 105 6.78 -9.48 5.73
N PHE A 106 5.72 -8.76 6.06
CA PHE A 106 5.68 -7.90 7.23
C PHE A 106 4.62 -8.42 8.22
N THR A 107 5.00 -8.51 9.49
CA THR A 107 4.06 -8.89 10.56
C THR A 107 4.17 -7.98 11.77
N THR A 108 3.04 -7.64 12.38
CA THR A 108 2.96 -7.01 13.70
C THR A 108 2.91 -8.03 14.84
N ARG A 109 2.86 -9.31 14.49
CA ARG A 109 2.74 -10.44 15.40
C ARG A 109 3.89 -11.45 15.22
N PRO A 110 5.18 -11.03 15.37
CA PRO A 110 6.30 -11.97 15.29
C PRO A 110 6.21 -13.06 16.35
N ASP A 111 5.53 -12.81 17.48
CA ASP A 111 5.23 -13.80 18.52
C ASP A 111 4.50 -15.04 17.98
N THR A 112 3.81 -14.95 16.86
CA THR A 112 3.12 -16.08 16.23
C THR A 112 3.93 -16.80 15.15
N LEU A 113 5.14 -16.36 14.86
CA LEU A 113 5.96 -16.86 13.75
C LEU A 113 6.10 -18.40 13.74
N MET A 114 6.27 -19.03 14.90
CA MET A 114 6.44 -20.48 15.01
C MET A 114 5.17 -21.27 14.63
N GLY A 115 4.03 -20.60 14.54
CA GLY A 115 2.74 -21.14 14.10
C GLY A 115 2.46 -21.00 12.62
N VAL A 116 3.41 -20.51 11.82
CA VAL A 116 3.25 -20.39 10.37
C VAL A 116 3.17 -21.78 9.75
N THR A 117 2.08 -22.03 9.01
CA THR A 117 1.85 -23.31 8.33
C THR A 117 1.79 -23.15 6.81
N TYR A 118 1.62 -21.95 6.30
CA TYR A 118 1.75 -21.61 4.88
C TYR A 118 2.10 -20.12 4.69
N VAL A 119 2.54 -19.77 3.48
CA VAL A 119 2.70 -18.38 3.05
C VAL A 119 1.65 -18.11 1.99
N ALA A 120 0.95 -16.98 2.09
CA ALA A 120 -0.02 -16.58 1.08
C ALA A 120 0.49 -15.38 0.28
N VAL A 121 0.29 -15.42 -1.05
CA VAL A 121 0.65 -14.34 -1.97
C VAL A 121 -0.61 -13.78 -2.65
N ALA A 122 -0.55 -12.51 -3.02
CA ALA A 122 -1.62 -11.87 -3.79
C ALA A 122 -1.81 -12.56 -5.15
N PRO A 123 -3.04 -12.56 -5.71
CA PRO A 123 -3.30 -13.11 -7.04
C PRO A 123 -2.42 -12.49 -8.14
N GLN A 124 -2.03 -11.20 -7.99
CA GLN A 124 -1.18 -10.48 -8.94
C GLN A 124 0.33 -10.62 -8.65
N HIS A 125 0.70 -11.36 -7.60
CA HIS A 125 2.10 -11.58 -7.27
C HIS A 125 2.82 -12.35 -8.40
N PRO A 126 4.09 -11.99 -8.76
CA PRO A 126 4.82 -12.64 -9.85
C PRO A 126 4.87 -14.16 -9.74
N LEU A 127 4.98 -14.70 -8.52
CA LEU A 127 5.00 -16.14 -8.27
C LEU A 127 3.64 -16.80 -8.61
N ALA A 128 2.52 -16.17 -8.25
CA ALA A 128 1.19 -16.67 -8.57
C ALA A 128 0.95 -16.65 -10.09
N LEU A 129 1.36 -15.58 -10.78
CA LEU A 129 1.28 -15.48 -12.23
C LEU A 129 2.12 -16.55 -12.92
N LYS A 130 3.35 -16.78 -12.44
CA LYS A 130 4.22 -17.85 -12.96
C LYS A 130 3.60 -19.25 -12.77
N ALA A 131 3.03 -19.52 -11.60
CA ALA A 131 2.36 -20.80 -11.33
C ALA A 131 1.13 -20.99 -12.24
N ALA A 132 0.40 -19.94 -12.55
CA ALA A 132 -0.77 -19.96 -13.42
C ALA A 132 -0.45 -20.26 -14.89
N GLU A 133 0.79 -20.08 -15.37
CA GLU A 133 1.20 -20.42 -16.74
C GLU A 133 0.95 -21.91 -17.07
N THR A 134 1.02 -22.76 -16.07
CA THR A 134 0.81 -24.21 -16.20
C THR A 134 -0.50 -24.71 -15.58
N ASN A 135 -1.29 -23.82 -14.97
CA ASN A 135 -2.53 -24.16 -14.29
C ASN A 135 -3.69 -23.26 -14.75
N PRO A 136 -4.51 -23.69 -15.74
CA PRO A 136 -5.62 -22.89 -16.26
C PRO A 136 -6.67 -22.49 -15.21
N ALA A 137 -6.97 -23.36 -14.23
CA ALA A 137 -7.94 -23.06 -13.18
C ALA A 137 -7.44 -21.95 -12.25
N MET A 138 -6.16 -21.95 -11.97
CA MET A 138 -5.51 -20.87 -11.21
C MET A 138 -5.49 -19.56 -12.01
N ALA A 139 -5.25 -19.61 -13.32
CA ALA A 139 -5.32 -18.44 -14.19
C ALA A 139 -6.73 -17.82 -14.20
N GLU A 140 -7.78 -18.64 -14.27
CA GLU A 140 -9.17 -18.19 -14.16
C GLU A 140 -9.48 -17.57 -12.80
N PHE A 141 -8.99 -18.17 -11.71
CA PHE A 141 -9.11 -17.61 -10.37
C PHE A 141 -8.44 -16.23 -10.28
N ILE A 142 -7.20 -16.09 -10.74
CA ILE A 142 -6.46 -14.81 -10.73
C ILE A 142 -7.23 -13.75 -11.55
N ASP A 143 -7.79 -14.14 -12.70
CA ASP A 143 -8.60 -13.24 -13.52
C ASP A 143 -9.87 -12.77 -12.80
N SER A 144 -10.55 -13.67 -12.11
CA SER A 144 -11.73 -13.33 -11.30
C SER A 144 -11.41 -12.33 -10.18
N CYS A 145 -10.20 -12.39 -9.62
CA CYS A 145 -9.75 -11.48 -8.56
C CYS A 145 -9.43 -10.07 -9.05
N LYS A 146 -9.24 -9.83 -10.36
CA LYS A 146 -8.91 -8.48 -10.88
C LYS A 146 -9.99 -7.44 -10.62
N ASN A 147 -11.25 -7.86 -10.58
CA ASN A 147 -12.40 -6.98 -10.42
C ASN A 147 -13.02 -7.05 -9.01
N MET A 148 -12.36 -7.69 -8.07
CA MET A 148 -12.87 -7.80 -6.70
C MET A 148 -12.79 -6.45 -5.98
N LYS A 149 -13.83 -6.15 -5.18
CA LYS A 149 -13.83 -5.00 -4.29
C LYS A 149 -12.73 -5.15 -3.23
N VAL A 150 -11.92 -4.12 -3.08
CA VAL A 150 -10.74 -4.12 -2.19
C VAL A 150 -11.03 -3.38 -0.87
N ALA A 151 -12.30 -2.99 -0.61
CA ALA A 151 -12.65 -2.33 0.63
C ALA A 151 -12.48 -3.31 1.82
N GLU A 152 -11.83 -2.86 2.89
CA GLU A 152 -11.51 -3.67 4.07
C GLU A 152 -12.75 -4.35 4.67
N ALA A 153 -13.90 -3.67 4.64
CA ALA A 153 -15.16 -4.22 5.10
C ALA A 153 -15.69 -5.38 4.23
N ASP A 154 -15.51 -5.29 2.90
CA ASP A 154 -15.90 -6.35 1.97
C ASP A 154 -14.97 -7.56 2.12
N MET A 155 -13.68 -7.32 2.33
CA MET A 155 -12.68 -8.38 2.54
C MET A 155 -12.88 -9.17 3.84
N ALA A 156 -13.41 -8.52 4.89
CA ALA A 156 -13.67 -9.18 6.18
C ALA A 156 -14.76 -10.26 6.05
N THR A 157 -15.76 -10.04 5.21
CA THR A 157 -16.96 -10.89 5.07
C THR A 157 -16.93 -11.83 3.87
N MET A 158 -16.01 -11.61 2.91
CA MET A 158 -15.92 -12.45 1.72
C MET A 158 -15.42 -13.86 2.02
N GLU A 159 -15.85 -14.82 1.24
CA GLU A 159 -15.33 -16.19 1.28
C GLU A 159 -13.83 -16.21 0.92
N LYS A 160 -13.01 -16.89 1.75
CA LYS A 160 -11.58 -17.01 1.54
C LYS A 160 -11.31 -18.08 0.49
N LEU A 161 -10.79 -17.65 -0.67
CA LEU A 161 -10.52 -18.50 -1.82
C LEU A 161 -9.04 -18.42 -2.22
N GLY A 162 -8.50 -19.52 -2.74
CA GLY A 162 -7.12 -19.55 -3.24
C GLY A 162 -6.75 -20.86 -3.90
N PHE A 163 -5.51 -20.90 -4.36
CA PHE A 163 -4.91 -22.09 -5.01
C PHE A 163 -3.51 -22.34 -4.47
N ASP A 164 -3.15 -23.61 -4.36
CA ASP A 164 -1.78 -24.03 -4.13
C ASP A 164 -0.94 -23.68 -5.37
N THR A 165 0.15 -22.94 -5.19
CA THR A 165 1.03 -22.56 -6.29
C THR A 165 1.95 -23.72 -6.73
N GLY A 166 2.04 -24.78 -5.92
CA GLY A 166 3.01 -25.85 -6.09
C GLY A 166 4.44 -25.48 -5.69
N TYR A 167 4.65 -24.26 -5.20
CA TYR A 167 5.92 -23.81 -4.65
C TYR A 167 5.94 -23.92 -3.14
N THR A 168 7.15 -23.98 -2.58
CA THR A 168 7.38 -23.98 -1.13
C THR A 168 8.37 -22.90 -0.73
N ALA A 169 8.28 -22.47 0.52
CA ALA A 169 9.20 -21.53 1.13
C ALA A 169 9.72 -22.07 2.46
N THR A 170 10.94 -21.70 2.82
CA THR A 170 11.60 -22.17 4.04
C THR A 170 11.32 -21.20 5.18
N HIS A 171 10.75 -21.69 6.27
CA HIS A 171 10.51 -20.93 7.48
C HIS A 171 11.84 -20.42 8.07
N PRO A 172 11.99 -19.11 8.34
CA PRO A 172 13.29 -18.50 8.64
C PRO A 172 13.99 -19.06 9.88
N LEU A 173 13.27 -19.39 10.95
CA LEU A 173 13.86 -19.87 12.19
C LEU A 173 13.90 -21.41 12.31
N THR A 174 12.87 -22.11 11.81
CA THR A 174 12.79 -23.57 11.97
C THR A 174 13.42 -24.34 10.84
N GLY A 175 13.64 -23.72 9.67
CA GLY A 175 14.09 -24.39 8.46
C GLY A 175 13.06 -25.35 7.83
N LYS A 176 11.84 -25.40 8.35
CA LYS A 176 10.77 -26.24 7.79
C LYS A 176 10.27 -25.65 6.47
N SER A 177 9.97 -26.51 5.51
CA SER A 177 9.31 -26.15 4.27
C SER A 177 7.81 -25.95 4.53
N VAL A 178 7.25 -24.83 4.04
CA VAL A 178 5.83 -24.50 4.10
C VAL A 178 5.31 -24.24 2.69
N PRO A 179 4.07 -24.65 2.34
CA PRO A 179 3.51 -24.41 1.01
C PRO A 179 3.22 -22.93 0.78
N VAL A 180 3.32 -22.50 -0.48
CA VAL A 180 2.94 -21.16 -0.91
C VAL A 180 1.62 -21.22 -1.66
N TRP A 181 0.63 -20.45 -1.18
CA TRP A 181 -0.70 -20.35 -1.77
C TRP A 181 -0.93 -18.97 -2.36
N THR A 182 -1.72 -18.86 -3.43
CA THR A 182 -2.32 -17.58 -3.80
C THR A 182 -3.69 -17.47 -3.15
N ALA A 183 -4.02 -16.29 -2.61
CA ALA A 183 -5.27 -16.08 -1.88
C ALA A 183 -5.90 -14.72 -2.17
N ASN A 184 -7.24 -14.70 -2.31
CA ASN A 184 -8.01 -13.52 -2.69
C ASN A 184 -8.03 -12.40 -1.64
N PHE A 185 -7.64 -12.68 -0.40
CA PHE A 185 -7.58 -11.72 0.71
C PHE A 185 -6.19 -11.10 0.92
N VAL A 186 -5.20 -11.47 0.11
CA VAL A 186 -3.87 -10.85 0.11
C VAL A 186 -3.82 -9.78 -0.97
N LEU A 187 -3.39 -8.57 -0.59
CA LEU A 187 -3.32 -7.42 -1.48
C LEU A 187 -1.90 -7.16 -1.95
N MET A 188 -1.73 -6.94 -3.25
CA MET A 188 -0.43 -6.61 -3.84
C MET A 188 0.09 -5.23 -3.37
N ASP A 189 -0.82 -4.29 -3.08
CA ASP A 189 -0.51 -2.93 -2.66
C ASP A 189 -0.14 -2.83 -1.16
N TYR A 190 -0.18 -3.94 -0.41
CA TYR A 190 0.18 -3.99 1.01
C TYR A 190 1.46 -4.81 1.21
N GLY A 191 2.52 -4.14 1.64
CA GLY A 191 3.84 -4.76 1.78
C GLY A 191 4.42 -5.24 0.46
N SER A 192 4.88 -6.48 0.43
CA SER A 192 5.44 -7.16 -0.75
C SER A 192 4.40 -7.92 -1.58
N GLY A 193 3.12 -7.90 -1.18
CA GLY A 193 2.09 -8.77 -1.74
C GLY A 193 2.17 -10.22 -1.26
N ALA A 194 2.93 -10.47 -0.19
CA ALA A 194 3.02 -11.76 0.50
C ALA A 194 2.77 -11.59 2.01
N VAL A 195 2.19 -12.59 2.64
CA VAL A 195 1.94 -12.63 4.08
C VAL A 195 2.28 -14.01 4.64
N MET A 196 2.82 -14.07 5.84
CA MET A 196 2.87 -15.30 6.61
C MET A 196 1.49 -15.61 7.14
N SER A 197 1.06 -16.86 7.07
CA SER A 197 -0.25 -17.29 7.52
C SER A 197 -0.16 -18.14 8.76
N VAL A 198 -0.92 -17.74 9.78
CA VAL A 198 -0.89 -18.36 11.11
C VAL A 198 -2.30 -18.76 11.53
N PRO A 199 -2.83 -19.89 11.03
CA PRO A 199 -4.22 -20.27 11.25
C PRO A 199 -4.62 -20.42 12.73
N GLY A 200 -3.70 -20.77 13.60
CA GLY A 200 -3.97 -20.82 15.04
C GLY A 200 -4.30 -19.48 15.68
N HIS A 201 -3.90 -18.35 15.04
CA HIS A 201 -3.91 -17.01 15.65
C HIS A 201 -4.43 -15.88 14.76
N ASP A 202 -4.84 -16.16 13.51
CA ASP A 202 -5.57 -15.25 12.61
C ASP A 202 -6.82 -15.95 12.08
N GLN A 203 -7.98 -15.31 12.26
CA GLN A 203 -9.27 -15.92 11.90
C GLN A 203 -9.42 -16.10 10.38
N ARG A 204 -8.87 -15.23 9.55
CA ARG A 204 -8.89 -15.35 8.08
C ARG A 204 -8.06 -16.54 7.63
N ASP A 205 -6.88 -16.70 8.22
CA ASP A 205 -5.99 -17.81 7.95
C ASP A 205 -6.60 -19.13 8.43
N TRP A 206 -7.32 -19.10 9.56
CA TRP A 206 -8.02 -20.26 10.10
C TRP A 206 -9.15 -20.74 9.16
N GLU A 207 -9.99 -19.81 8.67
CA GLU A 207 -11.06 -20.11 7.70
C GLU A 207 -10.48 -20.73 6.44
N PHE A 208 -9.40 -20.16 5.93
CA PHE A 208 -8.71 -20.66 4.76
C PHE A 208 -8.09 -22.04 5.00
N ALA A 209 -7.34 -22.21 6.08
CA ALA A 209 -6.69 -23.47 6.42
C ALA A 209 -7.71 -24.60 6.63
N THR A 210 -8.81 -24.32 7.33
CA THR A 210 -9.90 -25.27 7.54
C THR A 210 -10.52 -25.69 6.20
N LYS A 211 -10.76 -24.73 5.30
CA LYS A 211 -11.35 -25.01 3.98
C LYS A 211 -10.46 -25.90 3.10
N TYR A 212 -9.16 -25.66 3.12
CA TYR A 212 -8.21 -26.36 2.24
C TYR A 212 -7.45 -27.50 2.93
N GLY A 213 -7.75 -27.80 4.19
CA GLY A 213 -7.16 -28.90 4.95
C GLY A 213 -5.68 -28.66 5.28
N LEU A 214 -5.29 -27.41 5.50
CA LEU A 214 -3.94 -27.04 5.92
C LEU A 214 -3.78 -27.19 7.43
N ASP A 215 -2.54 -27.40 7.88
CA ASP A 215 -2.24 -27.54 9.30
C ASP A 215 -2.57 -26.27 10.11
N ILE A 216 -3.08 -26.47 11.33
CA ILE A 216 -3.35 -25.41 12.30
C ILE A 216 -2.54 -25.70 13.56
N THR A 217 -1.60 -24.81 13.87
CA THR A 217 -0.68 -24.99 15.02
C THR A 217 -0.92 -23.86 16.03
N GLN A 218 -1.21 -24.24 17.28
CA GLN A 218 -1.31 -23.28 18.39
C GLN A 218 0.09 -22.96 18.91
N VAL A 219 0.43 -21.66 18.94
CA VAL A 219 1.69 -21.17 19.51
C VAL A 219 1.51 -20.05 20.53
N VAL A 220 0.27 -19.62 20.77
CA VAL A 220 -0.09 -18.70 21.86
C VAL A 220 -1.24 -19.30 22.66
N ARG A 221 -1.10 -19.33 23.97
CA ARG A 221 -2.16 -19.73 24.92
C ARG A 221 -2.59 -18.55 25.79
N PRO A 222 -3.80 -18.56 26.36
CA PRO A 222 -4.16 -17.58 27.38
C PRO A 222 -3.13 -17.58 28.52
N ALA A 223 -2.89 -16.40 29.09
CA ALA A 223 -2.07 -16.28 30.30
C ALA A 223 -2.83 -16.78 31.54
N ASP A 224 -4.16 -16.76 31.49
CA ASP A 224 -5.05 -17.32 32.53
C ASP A 224 -5.41 -18.76 32.15
N ASP A 225 -4.92 -19.73 32.91
CA ASP A 225 -5.13 -21.17 32.68
C ASP A 225 -6.61 -21.59 32.84
N SER A 226 -7.48 -20.74 33.43
CA SER A 226 -8.91 -20.98 33.50
C SER A 226 -9.63 -20.80 32.15
N VAL A 227 -9.03 -20.05 31.22
CA VAL A 227 -9.58 -19.81 29.89
C VAL A 227 -9.14 -20.95 28.96
N LYS A 228 -10.10 -21.76 28.53
CA LYS A 228 -9.85 -22.83 27.57
C LYS A 228 -10.05 -22.33 26.14
N VAL A 229 -9.12 -22.68 25.28
CA VAL A 229 -9.15 -22.37 23.85
C VAL A 229 -9.17 -23.67 23.07
N ASP A 230 -10.06 -23.77 22.10
CA ASP A 230 -10.11 -24.86 21.13
C ASP A 230 -9.85 -24.30 19.74
N ILE A 231 -8.63 -24.46 19.25
CA ILE A 231 -8.24 -23.98 17.91
C ILE A 231 -8.88 -24.78 16.76
N THR A 232 -9.58 -25.88 17.06
CA THR A 232 -10.35 -26.61 16.04
C THR A 232 -11.67 -25.93 15.72
N GLU A 233 -12.17 -25.07 16.61
CA GLU A 233 -13.43 -24.32 16.43
C GLU A 233 -13.19 -22.90 15.89
N ALA A 234 -12.12 -22.23 16.33
CA ALA A 234 -11.76 -20.88 15.88
C ALA A 234 -10.31 -20.54 16.23
N ALA A 235 -9.75 -19.53 15.55
CA ALA A 235 -8.43 -18.99 15.89
C ALA A 235 -8.42 -18.29 17.25
N TYR A 236 -7.34 -18.45 18.01
CA TYR A 236 -7.10 -17.65 19.22
C TYR A 236 -6.31 -16.38 18.86
N THR A 237 -6.99 -15.27 18.68
CA THR A 237 -6.41 -14.02 18.18
C THR A 237 -5.85 -13.09 19.28
N ALA A 238 -6.13 -13.35 20.55
CA ALA A 238 -5.65 -12.54 21.66
C ALA A 238 -4.15 -12.76 21.92
N LYS A 239 -3.54 -11.80 22.62
CA LYS A 239 -2.18 -11.95 23.16
C LYS A 239 -2.20 -12.92 24.34
N GLY A 240 -1.07 -13.59 24.58
CA GLY A 240 -0.95 -14.55 25.68
C GLY A 240 0.49 -14.95 25.89
N LEU A 241 0.71 -16.19 26.35
CA LEU A 241 2.03 -16.81 26.53
C LEU A 241 2.32 -17.77 25.39
N LEU A 242 3.57 -17.81 24.93
CA LEU A 242 3.96 -18.71 23.87
C LEU A 242 3.99 -20.17 24.33
N VAL A 243 3.64 -21.06 23.41
CA VAL A 243 3.75 -22.53 23.53
C VAL A 243 4.17 -23.09 22.17
N ASN A 244 4.73 -24.28 22.15
CA ASN A 244 5.22 -24.93 20.90
C ASN A 244 6.19 -24.08 20.09
N SER A 245 6.85 -23.14 20.73
CA SER A 245 7.77 -22.14 20.13
C SER A 245 9.23 -22.36 20.58
N GLY A 246 9.53 -23.48 21.21
CA GLY A 246 10.88 -23.89 21.60
C GLY A 246 11.47 -22.97 22.66
N VAL A 247 12.58 -22.31 22.34
CA VAL A 247 13.28 -21.42 23.30
C VAL A 247 12.47 -20.16 23.66
N PHE A 248 11.37 -19.88 22.95
CA PHE A 248 10.49 -18.73 23.19
C PHE A 248 9.24 -19.11 24.02
N ASP A 249 9.09 -20.38 24.43
CA ASP A 249 7.95 -20.82 25.25
C ASP A 249 7.87 -20.03 26.56
N ASP A 250 6.64 -19.82 27.01
CA ASP A 250 6.27 -19.04 28.21
C ASP A 250 6.58 -17.53 28.19
N MET A 251 7.15 -17.01 27.09
CA MET A 251 7.28 -15.56 26.90
C MET A 251 5.92 -14.92 26.66
N ASP A 252 5.71 -13.74 27.23
CA ASP A 252 4.58 -12.89 26.87
C ASP A 252 4.82 -12.22 25.49
N PHE A 253 3.80 -11.50 25.01
CA PHE A 253 3.85 -10.85 23.70
C PHE A 253 5.08 -9.95 23.53
N GLN A 254 5.42 -9.11 24.52
CA GLN A 254 6.49 -8.13 24.36
C GLN A 254 7.87 -8.80 24.39
N LEU A 255 8.06 -9.72 25.33
CA LEU A 255 9.30 -10.49 25.43
C LEU A 255 9.52 -11.33 24.16
N ALA A 256 8.47 -11.98 23.66
CA ALA A 256 8.53 -12.76 22.44
C ALA A 256 8.80 -11.88 21.21
N PHE A 257 8.14 -10.71 21.10
CA PHE A 257 8.40 -9.75 20.03
C PHE A 257 9.87 -9.37 19.98
N ASP A 258 10.45 -8.97 21.12
CA ASP A 258 11.83 -8.51 21.19
C ASP A 258 12.82 -9.67 20.92
N ALA A 259 12.59 -10.85 21.51
CA ALA A 259 13.47 -12.01 21.36
C ALA A 259 13.47 -12.58 19.93
N ILE A 260 12.29 -12.73 19.33
CA ILE A 260 12.17 -13.26 17.96
C ILE A 260 12.72 -12.26 16.94
N SER A 261 12.46 -10.96 17.14
CA SER A 261 13.02 -9.90 16.28
C SER A 261 14.53 -9.91 16.32
N ALA A 262 15.13 -9.96 17.53
CA ALA A 262 16.57 -10.03 17.70
C ALA A 262 17.18 -11.28 17.05
N GLU A 263 16.52 -12.43 17.16
CA GLU A 263 17.00 -13.67 16.54
C GLU A 263 16.97 -13.60 15.01
N LEU A 264 15.89 -13.03 14.43
CA LEU A 264 15.80 -12.80 12.99
C LEU A 264 16.87 -11.83 12.49
N GLU A 265 17.11 -10.74 13.22
CA GLU A 265 18.15 -9.76 12.89
C GLU A 265 19.56 -10.39 12.98
N ASN A 266 19.86 -11.17 14.03
CA ASN A 266 21.12 -11.86 14.20
C ASN A 266 21.41 -12.87 13.07
N GLN A 267 20.37 -13.49 12.53
CA GLN A 267 20.50 -14.42 11.40
C GLN A 267 20.46 -13.70 10.04
N GLY A 268 20.26 -12.38 9.99
CA GLY A 268 20.12 -11.62 8.75
C GLY A 268 18.85 -11.97 7.95
N LYS A 269 17.81 -12.51 8.62
CA LYS A 269 16.56 -12.97 8.02
C LYS A 269 15.36 -12.07 8.27
N GLY A 270 15.58 -10.97 8.98
CA GLY A 270 14.54 -9.98 9.26
C GLY A 270 15.09 -8.73 9.92
N LYS A 271 14.24 -7.74 10.06
CA LYS A 271 14.53 -6.48 10.75
C LYS A 271 13.27 -5.88 11.34
N THR A 272 13.41 -5.23 12.48
CA THR A 272 12.33 -4.41 13.04
C THR A 272 12.05 -3.20 12.15
N THR A 273 10.80 -2.98 11.80
CA THR A 273 10.37 -1.92 10.88
C THR A 273 9.09 -1.23 11.40
N THR A 274 9.02 0.07 11.18
CA THR A 274 7.79 0.84 11.42
C THR A 274 7.13 1.16 10.08
N ASN A 275 5.89 0.75 9.93
CA ASN A 275 5.06 1.03 8.77
C ASN A 275 3.92 1.99 9.12
N TYR A 276 3.46 2.75 8.12
CA TYR A 276 2.34 3.67 8.24
C TYR A 276 1.25 3.29 7.25
N ARG A 277 -0.01 3.42 7.67
CA ARG A 277 -1.16 3.35 6.76
C ARG A 277 -1.20 4.58 5.85
N LEU A 278 -0.77 5.74 6.38
CA LEU A 278 -0.59 6.97 5.62
C LEU A 278 0.32 6.71 4.42
N ARG A 279 -0.09 7.21 3.27
CA ARG A 279 0.69 7.11 2.02
C ARG A 279 0.96 8.51 1.50
N ASP A 280 2.03 8.64 0.71
CA ASP A 280 2.33 9.89 0.04
C ASP A 280 1.16 10.34 -0.84
N TRP A 281 0.93 11.63 -0.86
CA TRP A 281 -0.21 12.22 -1.53
C TRP A 281 0.05 12.40 -3.02
N GLY A 282 -0.68 11.69 -3.87
CA GLY A 282 -0.65 11.82 -5.33
C GLY A 282 -1.48 13.03 -5.78
N VAL A 283 -0.79 14.04 -6.33
CA VAL A 283 -1.41 15.34 -6.63
C VAL A 283 -1.70 15.59 -8.10
N SER A 284 -1.26 14.73 -9.01
CA SER A 284 -1.46 14.91 -10.46
C SER A 284 -2.86 14.58 -10.91
N ARG A 285 -3.46 15.45 -11.73
CA ARG A 285 -4.72 15.20 -12.43
C ARG A 285 -4.61 15.55 -13.91
N GLN A 286 -5.12 14.67 -14.77
CA GLN A 286 -5.07 14.78 -16.23
C GLN A 286 -6.32 15.53 -16.73
N ARG A 287 -6.45 16.80 -16.33
CA ARG A 287 -7.56 17.66 -16.70
C ARG A 287 -7.11 19.08 -16.97
N TYR A 288 -7.91 19.84 -17.72
CA TYR A 288 -7.60 21.23 -18.06
C TYR A 288 -7.69 22.16 -16.84
N TRP A 289 -8.80 22.09 -16.11
CA TRP A 289 -9.06 23.00 -15.00
C TRP A 289 -8.26 22.59 -13.73
N GLY A 290 -7.87 23.59 -12.97
CA GLY A 290 -7.04 23.46 -11.78
C GLY A 290 -5.74 24.24 -11.93
N ALA A 291 -4.93 24.30 -10.89
CA ALA A 291 -3.61 24.94 -10.95
C ALA A 291 -2.61 24.02 -11.69
N PRO A 292 -1.95 24.52 -12.75
CA PRO A 292 -0.92 23.72 -13.44
C PRO A 292 0.25 23.40 -12.54
N ILE A 293 0.79 22.19 -12.63
CA ILE A 293 2.00 21.80 -11.92
C ILE A 293 3.20 22.54 -12.51
N PRO A 294 3.89 23.40 -11.73
CA PRO A 294 4.90 24.30 -12.25
C PRO A 294 6.27 23.61 -12.46
N VAL A 295 6.29 22.65 -13.39
CA VAL A 295 7.50 21.88 -13.73
C VAL A 295 7.74 21.88 -15.24
N ILE A 296 9.01 21.90 -15.62
CA ILE A 296 9.50 21.73 -16.99
C ILE A 296 10.30 20.44 -17.03
N ASN A 297 9.90 19.51 -17.90
CA ASN A 297 10.56 18.23 -18.12
C ASN A 297 11.62 18.42 -19.24
N CYS A 298 12.88 18.28 -18.88
CA CYS A 298 14.02 18.39 -19.77
C CYS A 298 14.74 17.04 -19.88
N ASP A 299 15.08 16.62 -21.09
CA ASP A 299 15.74 15.33 -21.31
C ASP A 299 17.13 15.25 -20.65
N SER A 300 17.86 16.39 -20.58
CA SER A 300 19.20 16.47 -19.98
C SER A 300 19.18 16.75 -18.48
N CYS A 301 18.22 17.56 -18.00
CA CYS A 301 18.19 18.06 -16.60
C CYS A 301 17.13 17.38 -15.73
N GLY A 302 16.27 16.55 -16.32
CA GLY A 302 15.13 15.95 -15.63
C GLY A 302 14.00 16.96 -15.37
N ALA A 303 13.30 16.79 -14.27
CA ALA A 303 12.24 17.71 -13.83
C ALA A 303 12.84 18.97 -13.20
N VAL A 304 12.59 20.12 -13.81
CA VAL A 304 13.10 21.42 -13.37
C VAL A 304 11.93 22.32 -12.97
N PRO A 305 11.93 22.92 -11.77
CA PRO A 305 10.86 23.85 -11.39
C PRO A 305 10.84 25.08 -12.31
N VAL A 306 9.63 25.59 -12.55
CA VAL A 306 9.46 26.89 -13.22
C VAL A 306 10.07 27.97 -12.31
N PRO A 307 10.91 28.88 -12.83
CA PRO A 307 11.49 29.99 -12.06
C PRO A 307 10.42 30.85 -11.37
N GLU A 308 10.74 31.37 -10.17
CA GLU A 308 9.78 32.15 -9.37
C GLU A 308 9.24 33.39 -10.10
N ASP A 309 10.06 34.04 -10.90
CA ASP A 309 9.70 35.22 -11.71
C ASP A 309 8.79 34.90 -12.90
N GLN A 310 8.62 33.62 -13.22
CA GLN A 310 7.71 33.11 -14.26
C GLN A 310 6.43 32.47 -13.68
N LEU A 311 6.23 32.56 -12.38
CA LEU A 311 5.01 32.10 -11.71
C LEU A 311 3.95 33.22 -11.65
N PRO A 312 2.66 32.87 -11.70
CA PRO A 312 2.09 31.55 -11.87
C PRO A 312 2.16 31.02 -13.31
N VAL A 313 2.16 29.70 -13.47
CA VAL A 313 1.89 29.09 -14.79
C VAL A 313 0.42 29.28 -15.09
N VAL A 314 0.11 30.08 -16.12
CA VAL A 314 -1.27 30.44 -16.47
C VAL A 314 -1.84 29.45 -17.48
N LEU A 315 -3.08 28.99 -17.22
CA LEU A 315 -3.80 28.17 -18.18
C LEU A 315 -4.15 28.99 -19.43
N PRO A 316 -4.00 28.41 -20.65
CA PRO A 316 -4.44 29.07 -21.86
C PRO A 316 -5.98 29.24 -21.86
N THR A 317 -6.47 30.37 -22.31
CA THR A 317 -7.92 30.68 -22.36
C THR A 317 -8.57 30.27 -23.68
N GLU A 318 -7.77 30.20 -24.76
CA GLU A 318 -8.24 29.74 -26.09
C GLU A 318 -7.97 28.24 -26.20
N VAL A 319 -8.97 27.44 -25.82
CA VAL A 319 -8.86 25.98 -25.73
C VAL A 319 -10.02 25.32 -26.44
N GLU A 320 -9.73 24.38 -27.33
CA GLU A 320 -10.72 23.52 -27.96
C GLU A 320 -10.87 22.23 -27.14
N PHE A 321 -12.10 21.91 -26.75
CA PHE A 321 -12.46 20.68 -26.06
C PHE A 321 -13.06 19.69 -27.06
N ASP A 322 -12.33 18.62 -27.33
CA ASP A 322 -12.79 17.54 -28.23
C ASP A 322 -13.44 16.36 -27.49
N GLY A 323 -13.63 16.50 -26.17
CA GLY A 323 -14.25 15.49 -25.32
C GLY A 323 -13.33 14.33 -24.91
N SER A 324 -12.04 14.39 -25.25
CA SER A 324 -11.08 13.31 -24.95
C SER A 324 -9.90 13.80 -24.12
N GLY A 325 -9.98 13.67 -22.79
CA GLY A 325 -8.90 14.00 -21.85
C GLY A 325 -8.56 15.48 -21.74
N SER A 326 -7.37 15.78 -21.20
CA SER A 326 -6.91 17.17 -21.03
C SER A 326 -6.43 17.76 -22.34
N PRO A 327 -6.99 18.89 -22.80
CA PRO A 327 -6.52 19.58 -24.00
C PRO A 327 -5.10 20.10 -23.86
N LEU A 328 -4.58 20.33 -22.65
CA LEU A 328 -3.20 20.79 -22.44
C LEU A 328 -2.17 19.84 -23.07
N LYS A 329 -2.45 18.54 -23.12
CA LYS A 329 -1.57 17.53 -23.76
C LYS A 329 -1.49 17.63 -25.28
N LYS A 330 -2.41 18.42 -25.89
CA LYS A 330 -2.54 18.57 -27.35
C LYS A 330 -2.13 19.98 -27.82
N MET A 331 -1.76 20.86 -26.89
CA MET A 331 -1.43 22.26 -27.18
C MET A 331 0.08 22.48 -27.23
N ASP A 332 0.66 22.43 -28.42
CA ASP A 332 2.08 22.69 -28.63
C ASP A 332 2.54 24.03 -28.06
N SER A 333 1.70 25.06 -28.15
CA SER A 333 1.95 26.39 -27.59
C SER A 333 2.08 26.43 -26.07
N PHE A 334 1.42 25.50 -25.37
CA PHE A 334 1.53 25.35 -23.93
C PHE A 334 2.70 24.42 -23.55
N ILE A 335 2.86 23.32 -24.29
CA ILE A 335 3.81 22.24 -23.95
C ILE A 335 5.25 22.67 -24.20
N ASN A 336 5.52 23.21 -25.39
CA ASN A 336 6.89 23.47 -25.84
C ASN A 336 7.46 24.71 -25.16
N THR A 337 8.64 24.55 -24.55
CA THR A 337 9.36 25.61 -23.83
C THR A 337 10.85 25.32 -23.85
N SER A 338 11.65 26.21 -23.28
CA SER A 338 13.07 25.98 -23.03
C SER A 338 13.32 25.62 -21.58
N CYS A 339 14.29 24.75 -21.36
CA CYS A 339 14.73 24.41 -20.00
C CYS A 339 15.37 25.63 -19.31
N PRO A 340 14.93 26.08 -18.15
CA PRO A 340 15.52 27.24 -17.47
C PRO A 340 16.94 26.98 -16.95
N LYS A 341 17.39 25.71 -16.93
CA LYS A 341 18.72 25.33 -16.43
C LYS A 341 19.76 25.20 -17.52
N CYS A 342 19.43 24.62 -18.70
CA CYS A 342 20.39 24.40 -19.82
C CYS A 342 20.00 25.09 -21.12
N ASN A 343 18.82 25.72 -21.22
CA ASN A 343 18.26 26.34 -22.42
C ASN A 343 17.90 25.38 -23.57
N ASP A 344 18.07 24.07 -23.40
CA ASP A 344 17.63 23.09 -24.38
C ASP A 344 16.10 23.08 -24.54
N PRO A 345 15.57 22.61 -25.68
CA PRO A 345 14.15 22.37 -25.85
C PRO A 345 13.63 21.44 -24.77
N ALA A 346 12.51 21.81 -24.16
CA ALA A 346 11.92 21.10 -23.04
C ALA A 346 10.38 21.16 -23.10
N LYS A 347 9.70 20.39 -22.26
CA LYS A 347 8.24 20.31 -22.23
C LYS A 347 7.70 20.69 -20.86
N ARG A 348 6.69 21.57 -20.82
CA ARG A 348 5.94 21.83 -19.59
C ARG A 348 5.20 20.59 -19.12
N GLU A 349 5.02 20.48 -17.81
CA GLU A 349 4.09 19.53 -17.25
C GLU A 349 2.65 19.91 -17.66
N THR A 350 1.87 18.92 -18.06
CA THR A 350 0.50 19.12 -18.55
C THR A 350 -0.57 18.69 -17.55
N ASP A 351 -0.17 18.07 -16.45
CA ASP A 351 -1.07 17.74 -15.36
C ASP A 351 -1.34 18.97 -14.50
N THR A 352 -2.54 19.04 -13.93
CA THR A 352 -2.93 20.04 -12.93
C THR A 352 -2.96 19.40 -11.54
N PHE A 353 -2.96 20.23 -10.51
CA PHE A 353 -3.08 19.73 -9.13
C PHE A 353 -4.47 19.17 -8.83
N ASP A 354 -4.52 18.24 -7.93
CA ASP A 354 -5.70 17.89 -7.16
C ASP A 354 -6.28 19.13 -6.47
N THR A 355 -7.62 19.26 -6.44
CA THR A 355 -8.29 20.41 -5.82
C THR A 355 -7.99 20.56 -4.32
N PHE A 356 -7.66 19.48 -3.64
CA PHE A 356 -7.24 19.56 -2.24
C PHE A 356 -5.91 20.28 -2.06
N MET A 357 -5.09 20.39 -3.12
CA MET A 357 -3.85 21.17 -3.07
C MET A 357 -4.15 22.65 -2.83
N GLU A 358 -5.13 23.21 -3.51
CA GLU A 358 -5.54 24.61 -3.34
C GLU A 358 -6.23 24.81 -1.99
N SER A 359 -7.18 23.96 -1.62
CA SER A 359 -7.91 24.08 -0.36
C SER A 359 -7.02 23.91 0.87
N SER A 360 -5.93 23.14 0.75
CA SER A 360 -4.92 23.00 1.81
C SER A 360 -4.20 24.30 2.16
N TRP A 361 -4.27 25.33 1.30
CA TRP A 361 -3.67 26.64 1.49
C TRP A 361 -4.66 27.75 1.84
N ASP A 362 -5.95 27.43 1.96
CA ASP A 362 -7.00 28.44 2.25
C ASP A 362 -6.68 29.26 3.50
N TYR A 363 -6.25 28.61 4.59
CA TYR A 363 -5.88 29.30 5.83
C TYR A 363 -4.77 30.35 5.62
N ALA A 364 -3.80 30.07 4.77
CA ALA A 364 -2.72 31.00 4.46
C ALA A 364 -3.23 32.16 3.58
N ARG A 365 -4.21 31.90 2.70
CA ARG A 365 -4.83 32.90 1.85
C ARG A 365 -5.55 33.97 2.67
N PHE A 366 -6.20 33.61 3.76
CA PHE A 366 -6.87 34.57 4.65
C PHE A 366 -5.90 35.41 5.49
N ALA A 367 -4.65 34.99 5.58
CA ALA A 367 -3.61 35.71 6.30
C ALA A 367 -2.80 36.70 5.43
N CYS A 368 -3.06 36.78 4.12
CA CYS A 368 -2.36 37.66 3.17
C CYS A 368 -3.08 38.97 2.91
#